data_5a4d9fca6ae16edc124ea423557d2870
#
_entry.id   5a4d9fca6ae16edc124ea423557d2870
#
_cell.length_a   1.000
_cell.length_b   1.000
_cell.length_c   1.000
_cell.angle_alpha   90.00
_cell.angle_beta   90.00
_cell.angle_gamma   90.00
#
_symmetry.space_group_name_H-M   'P 1'
#
loop_
_entity.id
_entity.type
_entity.pdbx_description
1 polymer ?
#
loop_
_entity_poly.entity_id
_entity_poly.type
_entity_poly.pdbx_seq_one_letter_code
_entity_poly.pdbx_strand_id
1 'polypeptide(L)'
;MTDPVTDTADTSAAITDTAPGPVIRDDTEYVLHSWTAQRRRRPIAVVRAQGVRFWDDRGKEYLDFASQLINLNLGHQHPDLVAAAQEQAARLCTIAPEFANDRRGELARLIVEQGPIHPGKVFFTNAGADANENAVRLARQYTGRTKVLASYRSYHGATGTAISLTGEGRRTSQNVITDPAIVHFWGPFAYRSIFHAATPEEETARSLEHLEATILAEDPDEVAAIILETVVGTNGVLPPPPGYLAGVRRLCDRYGIQYIADEVMVGFGRTGYLFAVQRYGVTPDLLTFAKGVNSGYSPLGGVVMSGGIAAAFDDRPYPGGLTYSGHPLGAAIGVRTFEVLARDRILEHVRDLEERVLRPRLEEMVQRHPAIGEYRVSGMLAALELVSDRARRTPLARIEDGGDGNPLVALRAECVRRGLWPVLHGNRVHIAPPLIISEDDLRRGLDIIDAALDLADAAVS
;
A
#
# COMPACT_ATOMS: atom_id res chain seq x y z
N MET A 1 -21.94 -15.09 15.98
CA MET A 1 -21.94 -14.89 14.51
C MET A 1 -20.50 -14.56 14.14
N THR A 2 -19.80 -15.53 13.63
CA THR A 2 -18.37 -15.43 13.28
C THR A 2 -18.28 -14.83 11.89
N ASP A 3 -17.81 -13.58 11.80
CA ASP A 3 -17.43 -12.99 10.51
C ASP A 3 -16.27 -13.82 9.92
N PRO A 4 -16.34 -14.20 8.65
CA PRO A 4 -15.29 -14.99 8.04
C PRO A 4 -14.06 -14.13 7.81
N VAL A 5 -12.91 -14.71 8.12
CA VAL A 5 -11.57 -14.25 7.72
C VAL A 5 -11.59 -13.86 6.24
N THR A 6 -11.07 -12.69 5.93
CA THR A 6 -10.96 -12.18 4.56
C THR A 6 -10.20 -13.18 3.67
N ASP A 7 -10.96 -13.94 2.90
CA ASP A 7 -10.43 -14.92 1.95
C ASP A 7 -10.12 -14.21 0.63
N THR A 8 -8.86 -14.16 0.25
CA THR A 8 -8.48 -13.71 -1.09
C THR A 8 -8.95 -14.76 -2.08
N ALA A 9 -9.96 -14.41 -2.83
CA ALA A 9 -10.79 -15.17 -3.74
C ALA A 9 -10.19 -16.44 -4.36
N ASP A 10 -11.02 -17.45 -4.38
CA ASP A 10 -10.91 -18.64 -5.21
C ASP A 10 -10.68 -18.28 -6.70
N THR A 11 -9.55 -18.69 -7.25
CA THR A 11 -9.19 -18.55 -8.67
C THR A 11 -9.74 -19.70 -9.54
N SER A 12 -10.77 -20.43 -9.07
CA SER A 12 -11.15 -21.76 -9.55
C SER A 12 -11.69 -21.86 -10.99
N ALA A 13 -11.97 -20.78 -11.68
CA ALA A 13 -12.73 -20.81 -12.93
C ALA A 13 -11.93 -21.02 -14.23
N ALA A 14 -10.61 -21.31 -14.21
CA ALA A 14 -9.84 -21.37 -15.46
C ALA A 14 -8.69 -22.39 -15.52
N ILE A 15 -8.63 -23.40 -14.64
CA ILE A 15 -7.48 -24.34 -14.64
C ILE A 15 -7.96 -25.74 -14.99
N THR A 16 -7.48 -26.27 -16.12
CA THR A 16 -7.75 -27.63 -16.62
C THR A 16 -7.24 -28.72 -15.65
N ASP A 17 -7.97 -29.83 -15.64
CA ASP A 17 -7.88 -31.03 -14.79
C ASP A 17 -6.59 -31.88 -14.97
N THR A 18 -5.43 -31.22 -15.09
CA THR A 18 -4.13 -31.92 -15.10
C THR A 18 -3.52 -31.90 -13.70
N ALA A 19 -2.99 -33.04 -13.24
CA ALA A 19 -2.31 -33.14 -11.94
C ALA A 19 -1.29 -31.99 -11.76
N PRO A 20 -1.24 -31.33 -10.58
CA PRO A 20 -0.34 -30.21 -10.36
C PRO A 20 1.12 -30.62 -10.53
N GLY A 21 1.88 -29.79 -11.24
CA GLY A 21 3.31 -29.98 -11.41
C GLY A 21 4.06 -29.92 -10.05
N PRO A 22 5.34 -30.35 -10.02
CA PRO A 22 6.11 -30.46 -8.78
C PRO A 22 6.20 -29.13 -8.01
N VAL A 23 6.31 -28.02 -8.70
CA VAL A 23 6.37 -26.66 -8.08
C VAL A 23 5.09 -26.36 -7.28
N ILE A 24 3.92 -26.55 -7.89
CA ILE A 24 2.63 -26.33 -7.23
C ILE A 24 2.42 -27.31 -6.09
N ARG A 25 2.82 -28.58 -6.27
CA ARG A 25 2.68 -29.61 -5.24
C ARG A 25 3.49 -29.25 -4.00
N ASP A 26 4.79 -28.98 -4.16
CA ASP A 26 5.69 -28.70 -3.04
C ASP A 26 5.28 -27.39 -2.32
N ASP A 27 4.91 -26.37 -3.09
CA ASP A 27 4.40 -25.10 -2.53
C ASP A 27 3.07 -25.29 -1.76
N THR A 28 2.19 -26.16 -2.24
CA THR A 28 0.90 -26.43 -1.57
C THR A 28 1.06 -27.30 -0.33
N GLU A 29 1.98 -28.28 -0.35
CA GLU A 29 2.19 -29.24 0.73
C GLU A 29 2.98 -28.63 1.89
N TYR A 30 4.02 -27.83 1.60
CA TYR A 30 4.97 -27.38 2.63
C TYR A 30 4.87 -25.89 3.00
N VAL A 31 4.12 -25.06 2.27
CA VAL A 31 4.02 -23.61 2.54
C VAL A 31 2.62 -23.23 3.00
N LEU A 32 2.53 -22.63 4.20
CA LEU A 32 1.30 -21.97 4.64
C LEU A 32 1.19 -20.57 4.05
N HIS A 33 0.15 -20.34 3.26
CA HIS A 33 -0.08 -19.06 2.59
C HIS A 33 -1.02 -18.16 3.39
N SER A 34 -0.67 -16.86 3.41
CA SER A 34 -1.48 -15.84 4.07
C SER A 34 -2.76 -15.52 3.30
N TRP A 35 -3.75 -15.03 4.01
CA TRP A 35 -5.00 -14.45 3.51
C TRP A 35 -5.87 -15.36 2.66
N THR A 36 -5.67 -16.68 2.70
CA THR A 36 -6.45 -17.62 1.91
C THR A 36 -6.65 -18.95 2.62
N ALA A 37 -7.81 -19.57 2.45
CA ALA A 37 -8.05 -20.93 2.88
C ALA A 37 -7.22 -21.89 2.02
N GLN A 38 -6.36 -22.71 2.64
CA GLN A 38 -5.37 -23.52 1.92
C GLN A 38 -6.00 -24.45 0.87
N ARG A 39 -7.15 -25.03 1.17
CA ARG A 39 -7.87 -25.93 0.24
C ARG A 39 -8.47 -25.24 -0.96
N ARG A 40 -8.70 -23.93 -0.88
CA ARG A 40 -9.29 -23.13 -1.98
C ARG A 40 -8.24 -22.54 -2.93
N ARG A 41 -6.94 -22.68 -2.57
CA ARG A 41 -5.89 -22.15 -3.42
C ARG A 41 -5.83 -22.86 -4.77
N ARG A 42 -5.65 -22.05 -5.81
CA ARG A 42 -5.36 -22.50 -7.17
C ARG A 42 -4.16 -21.69 -7.69
N PRO A 43 -2.93 -22.02 -7.20
CA PRO A 43 -1.76 -21.24 -7.51
C PRO A 43 -1.37 -21.36 -8.98
N ILE A 44 -0.80 -20.30 -9.52
CA ILE A 44 -0.13 -20.28 -10.82
C ILE A 44 1.36 -20.51 -10.57
N ALA A 45 1.99 -21.49 -11.25
CA ALA A 45 3.41 -21.70 -11.21
C ALA A 45 4.09 -20.66 -12.10
N VAL A 46 4.64 -19.60 -11.52
CA VAL A 46 5.36 -18.56 -12.27
C VAL A 46 6.79 -19.01 -12.49
N VAL A 47 7.24 -19.05 -13.76
CA VAL A 47 8.58 -19.50 -14.15
C VAL A 47 9.48 -18.39 -14.69
N ARG A 48 8.90 -17.29 -15.12
CA ARG A 48 9.63 -16.13 -15.66
C ARG A 48 8.84 -14.84 -15.45
N ALA A 49 9.56 -13.73 -15.27
CA ALA A 49 8.97 -12.41 -15.22
C ALA A 49 9.94 -11.39 -15.84
N GLN A 50 9.42 -10.32 -16.47
CA GLN A 50 10.22 -9.24 -17.05
C GLN A 50 9.38 -7.98 -17.29
N GLY A 51 9.88 -6.83 -16.90
CA GLY A 51 9.18 -5.56 -17.05
C GLY A 51 7.83 -5.57 -16.34
N VAL A 52 6.76 -5.43 -17.09
CA VAL A 52 5.38 -5.42 -16.57
C VAL A 52 4.65 -6.76 -16.75
N ARG A 53 5.38 -7.84 -17.03
CA ARG A 53 4.79 -9.14 -17.37
C ARG A 53 5.43 -10.28 -16.58
N PHE A 54 4.66 -11.37 -16.41
CA PHE A 54 5.17 -12.65 -15.95
C PHE A 54 4.51 -13.80 -16.73
N TRP A 55 5.13 -14.99 -16.68
CA TRP A 55 4.68 -16.16 -17.42
C TRP A 55 4.58 -17.36 -16.49
N ASP A 56 3.53 -18.16 -16.70
CA ASP A 56 3.36 -19.43 -16.02
C ASP A 56 4.14 -20.56 -16.70
N ASP A 57 4.11 -21.75 -16.08
CA ASP A 57 4.78 -22.98 -16.55
C ASP A 57 4.19 -23.54 -17.84
N ARG A 58 3.05 -23.01 -18.31
CA ARG A 58 2.42 -23.34 -19.60
C ARG A 58 2.77 -22.32 -20.68
N GLY A 59 3.58 -21.34 -20.35
CA GLY A 59 3.98 -20.26 -21.26
C GLY A 59 2.95 -19.15 -21.44
N LYS A 60 1.87 -19.15 -20.65
CA LYS A 60 0.87 -18.07 -20.70
C LYS A 60 1.43 -16.80 -20.08
N GLU A 61 1.29 -15.69 -20.81
CA GLU A 61 1.67 -14.35 -20.39
C GLU A 61 0.56 -13.69 -19.58
N TYR A 62 0.98 -12.97 -18.54
CA TYR A 62 0.11 -12.10 -17.74
C TYR A 62 0.71 -10.71 -17.66
N LEU A 63 -0.10 -9.69 -17.98
CA LEU A 63 0.20 -8.30 -17.70
C LEU A 63 -0.06 -8.03 -16.21
N ASP A 64 0.95 -7.55 -15.49
CA ASP A 64 0.89 -7.34 -14.04
C ASP A 64 0.25 -5.98 -13.71
N PHE A 65 -1.05 -5.97 -13.42
CA PHE A 65 -1.79 -4.79 -12.96
C PHE A 65 -1.86 -4.68 -11.43
N ALA A 66 -1.09 -5.52 -10.75
CA ALA A 66 -0.99 -5.58 -9.30
C ALA A 66 0.35 -5.05 -8.77
N SER A 67 1.38 -4.89 -9.61
CA SER A 67 2.78 -4.77 -9.16
C SER A 67 3.07 -5.79 -8.05
N GLN A 68 2.61 -7.02 -8.22
CA GLN A 68 2.55 -8.10 -7.22
C GLN A 68 1.69 -7.68 -6.01
N LEU A 69 2.26 -7.22 -4.93
CA LEU A 69 1.55 -6.65 -3.77
C LEU A 69 1.77 -5.13 -3.68
N ILE A 70 1.69 -4.44 -4.82
CA ILE A 70 1.91 -2.99 -4.97
C ILE A 70 3.31 -2.60 -4.44
N ASN A 71 4.30 -3.44 -4.73
CA ASN A 71 5.69 -3.27 -4.28
C ASN A 71 6.69 -3.21 -5.44
N LEU A 72 6.30 -3.66 -6.64
CA LEU A 72 7.17 -3.80 -7.79
C LEU A 72 7.14 -2.54 -8.66
N ASN A 73 7.65 -1.41 -8.14
CA ASN A 73 7.53 -0.11 -8.80
C ASN A 73 8.25 -0.04 -10.15
N LEU A 74 9.46 -0.59 -10.26
CA LEU A 74 10.27 -0.57 -11.48
C LEU A 74 10.16 -1.86 -12.31
N GLY A 75 9.14 -2.67 -12.03
CA GLY A 75 8.88 -3.89 -12.81
C GLY A 75 9.81 -5.05 -12.48
N HIS A 76 9.53 -6.16 -13.13
CA HIS A 76 10.27 -7.43 -12.97
C HIS A 76 11.61 -7.38 -13.67
N GLN A 77 12.65 -7.94 -13.04
CA GLN A 77 13.98 -8.16 -13.62
C GLN A 77 14.57 -6.91 -14.28
N HIS A 78 14.41 -5.72 -13.63
CA HIS A 78 15.04 -4.51 -14.11
C HIS A 78 16.57 -4.65 -14.12
N PRO A 79 17.24 -4.49 -15.26
CA PRO A 79 18.65 -4.85 -15.40
C PRO A 79 19.56 -4.14 -14.39
N ASP A 80 19.34 -2.84 -14.14
CA ASP A 80 20.15 -2.08 -13.20
C ASP A 80 19.97 -2.54 -11.76
N LEU A 81 18.75 -2.93 -11.35
CA LEU A 81 18.49 -3.40 -9.99
C LEU A 81 19.10 -4.81 -9.79
N VAL A 82 19.01 -5.68 -10.79
CA VAL A 82 19.65 -7.01 -10.78
C VAL A 82 21.17 -6.86 -10.71
N ALA A 83 21.76 -5.97 -11.52
CA ALA A 83 23.20 -5.70 -11.50
C ALA A 83 23.65 -5.18 -10.11
N ALA A 84 22.94 -4.21 -9.53
CA ALA A 84 23.24 -3.68 -8.20
C ALA A 84 23.21 -4.77 -7.12
N ALA A 85 22.25 -5.70 -7.20
CA ALA A 85 22.16 -6.83 -6.29
C ALA A 85 23.37 -7.77 -6.44
N GLN A 86 23.76 -8.13 -7.67
CA GLN A 86 24.89 -9.01 -7.97
C GLN A 86 26.23 -8.40 -7.54
N GLU A 87 26.47 -7.13 -7.86
CA GLU A 87 27.67 -6.38 -7.48
C GLU A 87 27.80 -6.29 -5.96
N GLN A 88 26.72 -5.94 -5.26
CA GLN A 88 26.73 -5.82 -3.81
C GLN A 88 26.88 -7.17 -3.11
N ALA A 89 26.24 -8.23 -3.62
CA ALA A 89 26.39 -9.58 -3.09
C ALA A 89 27.83 -10.09 -3.20
N ALA A 90 28.54 -9.75 -4.29
CA ALA A 90 29.93 -10.11 -4.49
C ALA A 90 30.91 -9.31 -3.59
N ARG A 91 30.54 -8.09 -3.19
CA ARG A 91 31.41 -7.18 -2.42
C ARG A 91 31.20 -7.30 -0.90
N LEU A 92 29.98 -7.13 -0.45
CA LEU A 92 29.58 -7.17 0.97
C LEU A 92 28.10 -7.52 1.06
N CYS A 93 27.80 -8.80 1.18
CA CYS A 93 26.42 -9.28 1.23
C CYS A 93 25.70 -8.83 2.51
N THR A 94 26.35 -9.00 3.66
CA THR A 94 25.80 -8.67 4.99
C THR A 94 26.86 -8.14 5.94
N ILE A 95 26.43 -7.28 6.88
CA ILE A 95 27.23 -6.82 8.02
C ILE A 95 26.29 -6.44 9.16
N ALA A 96 26.71 -6.58 10.39
CA ALA A 96 25.91 -6.19 11.56
C ALA A 96 25.59 -4.68 11.55
N PRO A 97 24.41 -4.27 12.07
CA PRO A 97 23.95 -2.88 12.03
C PRO A 97 24.86 -1.88 12.73
N GLU A 98 25.68 -2.32 13.69
CA GLU A 98 26.65 -1.48 14.40
C GLU A 98 27.78 -0.96 13.51
N PHE A 99 28.13 -1.69 12.45
CA PHE A 99 29.16 -1.25 11.52
C PHE A 99 28.60 -0.29 10.47
N ALA A 100 29.37 0.73 10.12
CA ALA A 100 29.05 1.59 9.00
C ALA A 100 29.21 0.83 7.68
N ASN A 101 28.28 1.05 6.75
CA ASN A 101 28.44 0.63 5.35
C ASN A 101 27.98 1.76 4.41
N ASP A 102 28.64 1.86 3.27
CA ASP A 102 28.45 2.94 2.30
C ASP A 102 27.02 2.98 1.75
N ARG A 103 26.47 1.84 1.35
CA ARG A 103 25.14 1.80 0.69
C ARG A 103 24.01 2.18 1.63
N ARG A 104 24.09 1.78 2.90
CA ARG A 104 23.09 2.20 3.89
C ARG A 104 23.14 3.71 4.14
N GLY A 105 24.35 4.25 4.31
CA GLY A 105 24.53 5.69 4.51
C GLY A 105 24.06 6.51 3.31
N GLU A 106 24.40 6.06 2.10
CA GLU A 106 23.99 6.70 0.84
C GLU A 106 22.47 6.68 0.66
N LEU A 107 21.82 5.53 0.86
CA LEU A 107 20.37 5.41 0.76
C LEU A 107 19.67 6.30 1.80
N ALA A 108 20.15 6.32 3.06
CA ALA A 108 19.58 7.19 4.09
C ALA A 108 19.69 8.67 3.70
N ARG A 109 20.84 9.09 3.16
CA ARG A 109 21.05 10.47 2.68
C ARG A 109 20.08 10.82 1.56
N LEU A 110 19.93 9.95 0.54
CA LEU A 110 19.01 10.17 -0.58
C LEU A 110 17.54 10.30 -0.09
N ILE A 111 17.12 9.45 0.83
CA ILE A 111 15.77 9.47 1.40
C ILE A 111 15.53 10.80 2.15
N VAL A 112 16.48 11.25 2.96
CA VAL A 112 16.35 12.48 3.76
C VAL A 112 16.43 13.72 2.87
N GLU A 113 17.41 13.80 1.95
CA GLU A 113 17.63 14.99 1.11
C GLU A 113 16.50 15.23 0.09
N GLN A 114 15.87 14.15 -0.42
CA GLN A 114 14.80 14.25 -1.42
C GLN A 114 13.40 14.10 -0.80
N GLY A 115 13.32 13.68 0.46
CA GLY A 115 12.08 13.48 1.19
C GLY A 115 11.54 14.76 1.84
N PRO A 116 10.36 14.66 2.47
CA PRO A 116 9.70 15.81 3.10
C PRO A 116 10.31 16.18 4.48
N ILE A 117 11.07 15.28 5.09
CA ILE A 117 11.64 15.46 6.44
C ILE A 117 13.14 15.78 6.31
N HIS A 118 13.49 17.05 6.44
CA HIS A 118 14.88 17.51 6.40
C HIS A 118 15.06 18.71 7.33
N PRO A 119 16.01 18.70 8.28
CA PRO A 119 16.94 17.61 8.62
C PRO A 119 16.24 16.41 9.28
N GLY A 120 16.79 15.23 9.06
CA GLY A 120 16.24 13.99 9.59
C GLY A 120 17.26 12.84 9.65
N LYS A 121 16.84 11.72 10.25
CA LYS A 121 17.58 10.44 10.23
C LYS A 121 16.67 9.30 9.80
N VAL A 122 17.26 8.20 9.32
CA VAL A 122 16.55 6.98 8.93
C VAL A 122 16.89 5.86 9.88
N PHE A 123 15.86 5.21 10.44
CA PHE A 123 15.98 3.90 11.06
C PHE A 123 15.45 2.84 10.08
N PHE A 124 16.34 1.97 9.60
CA PHE A 124 15.95 0.93 8.64
C PHE A 124 15.31 -0.28 9.34
N THR A 125 14.34 -0.87 8.65
CA THR A 125 13.61 -2.09 9.05
C THR A 125 13.58 -3.07 7.89
N ASN A 126 12.90 -4.24 8.08
CA ASN A 126 12.79 -5.26 7.04
C ASN A 126 11.53 -5.14 6.20
N ALA A 127 10.48 -4.50 6.75
CA ALA A 127 9.18 -4.38 6.11
C ALA A 127 8.39 -3.17 6.64
N GLY A 128 7.16 -2.96 6.11
CA GLY A 128 6.30 -1.87 6.54
C GLY A 128 5.71 -2.07 7.93
N ALA A 129 5.38 -3.31 8.30
CA ALA A 129 4.81 -3.59 9.62
C ALA A 129 5.79 -3.22 10.75
N ASP A 130 7.04 -3.65 10.65
CA ASP A 130 8.07 -3.33 11.63
C ASP A 130 8.52 -1.85 11.54
N ALA A 131 8.36 -1.20 10.38
CA ALA A 131 8.51 0.25 10.28
C ALA A 131 7.45 0.98 11.12
N ASN A 132 6.17 0.61 11.00
CA ASN A 132 5.09 1.19 11.79
C ASN A 132 5.23 0.91 13.29
N GLU A 133 5.64 -0.31 13.68
CA GLU A 133 5.99 -0.65 15.07
C GLU A 133 7.04 0.31 15.65
N ASN A 134 8.11 0.57 14.89
CA ASN A 134 9.20 1.42 15.32
C ASN A 134 8.81 2.91 15.29
N ALA A 135 8.00 3.36 14.34
CA ALA A 135 7.49 4.74 14.32
C ALA A 135 6.65 5.06 15.57
N VAL A 136 5.75 4.15 15.95
CA VAL A 136 4.97 4.28 17.19
C VAL A 136 5.87 4.30 18.43
N ARG A 137 6.86 3.39 18.48
CA ARG A 137 7.82 3.35 19.59
C ARG A 137 8.63 4.64 19.71
N LEU A 138 9.11 5.18 18.57
CA LEU A 138 9.82 6.45 18.52
C LEU A 138 8.95 7.61 19.02
N ALA A 139 7.71 7.70 18.56
CA ALA A 139 6.77 8.73 19.00
C ALA A 139 6.49 8.66 20.51
N ARG A 140 6.19 7.46 21.04
CA ARG A 140 5.98 7.22 22.48
C ARG A 140 7.21 7.58 23.31
N GLN A 141 8.40 7.17 22.86
CA GLN A 141 9.68 7.46 23.55
C GLN A 141 10.04 8.95 23.53
N TYR A 142 9.70 9.65 22.44
CA TYR A 142 9.96 11.07 22.29
C TYR A 142 9.04 11.92 23.14
N THR A 143 7.73 11.63 23.09
CA THR A 143 6.70 12.42 23.79
C THR A 143 6.53 12.04 25.27
N GLY A 144 6.91 10.83 25.66
CA GLY A 144 6.56 10.23 26.97
C GLY A 144 5.10 9.81 27.09
N ARG A 145 4.29 9.97 26.03
CA ARG A 145 2.87 9.65 25.98
C ARG A 145 2.64 8.23 25.43
N THR A 146 1.46 7.68 25.64
CA THR A 146 1.19 6.26 25.33
C THR A 146 0.20 6.03 24.19
N LYS A 147 -0.86 6.85 24.07
CA LYS A 147 -1.94 6.62 23.12
C LYS A 147 -1.53 6.97 21.69
N VAL A 148 -2.04 6.20 20.72
CA VAL A 148 -1.87 6.50 19.30
C VAL A 148 -3.24 6.42 18.61
N LEU A 149 -3.57 7.46 17.86
CA LEU A 149 -4.79 7.50 17.07
C LEU A 149 -4.54 6.95 15.67
N ALA A 150 -5.38 6.03 15.22
CA ALA A 150 -5.35 5.44 13.87
C ALA A 150 -6.74 5.50 13.24
N SER A 151 -6.82 5.62 11.92
CA SER A 151 -8.13 5.69 11.28
C SER A 151 -8.73 4.31 11.02
N TYR A 152 -10.07 4.19 11.10
CA TYR A 152 -10.78 3.09 10.45
C TYR A 152 -10.52 3.11 8.94
N ARG A 153 -10.67 1.96 8.28
CA ARG A 153 -10.35 1.74 6.86
C ARG A 153 -8.85 1.91 6.54
N SER A 154 -7.97 1.54 7.48
CA SER A 154 -6.52 1.56 7.26
C SER A 154 -5.92 0.17 7.35
N TYR A 155 -4.70 0.01 6.80
CA TYR A 155 -3.88 -1.18 6.98
C TYR A 155 -2.42 -0.80 7.24
N HIS A 156 -1.92 -1.13 8.42
CA HIS A 156 -0.56 -0.77 8.85
C HIS A 156 0.38 -1.96 9.06
N GLY A 157 -0.12 -3.19 8.87
CA GLY A 157 0.67 -4.41 9.01
C GLY A 157 -0.04 -5.49 9.85
N ALA A 158 0.62 -6.63 10.01
CA ALA A 158 0.07 -7.80 10.70
C ALA A 158 0.90 -8.24 11.93
N THR A 159 1.85 -7.44 12.40
CA THR A 159 2.57 -7.63 13.66
C THR A 159 1.79 -7.00 14.82
N GLY A 160 2.24 -7.14 16.06
CA GLY A 160 1.48 -6.80 17.27
C GLY A 160 0.84 -5.40 17.28
N THR A 161 1.65 -4.33 17.30
CA THR A 161 1.13 -2.95 17.28
C THR A 161 0.57 -2.59 15.90
N ALA A 162 1.22 -3.02 14.81
CA ALA A 162 0.77 -2.70 13.45
C ALA A 162 -0.63 -3.26 13.15
N ILE A 163 -0.98 -4.47 13.63
CA ILE A 163 -2.34 -5.01 13.49
C ILE A 163 -3.32 -4.27 14.40
N SER A 164 -2.87 -3.82 15.57
CA SER A 164 -3.69 -2.99 16.46
C SER A 164 -4.04 -1.63 15.84
N LEU A 165 -3.10 -1.02 15.09
CA LEU A 165 -3.32 0.22 14.33
C LEU A 165 -4.24 0.03 13.13
N THR A 166 -4.28 -1.18 12.55
CA THR A 166 -5.09 -1.49 11.37
C THR A 166 -6.59 -1.29 11.66
N GLY A 167 -7.28 -0.51 10.83
CA GLY A 167 -8.68 -0.13 11.05
C GLY A 167 -9.72 -0.98 10.29
N GLU A 168 -9.30 -2.07 9.64
CA GLU A 168 -10.16 -2.94 8.84
C GLU A 168 -10.33 -4.35 9.45
N GLY A 169 -11.16 -5.20 8.79
CA GLY A 169 -11.55 -6.51 9.30
C GLY A 169 -10.40 -7.49 9.57
N ARG A 170 -9.23 -7.35 8.92
CA ARG A 170 -8.04 -8.17 9.23
C ARG A 170 -7.58 -8.03 10.68
N ARG A 171 -7.84 -6.89 11.33
CA ARG A 171 -7.57 -6.72 12.77
C ARG A 171 -8.41 -7.66 13.63
N THR A 172 -9.71 -7.74 13.37
CA THR A 172 -10.64 -8.54 14.18
C THR A 172 -10.50 -10.05 13.93
N SER A 173 -10.05 -10.44 12.73
CA SER A 173 -9.90 -11.85 12.35
C SER A 173 -8.67 -12.54 12.96
N GLN A 174 -7.73 -11.77 13.53
CA GLN A 174 -6.47 -12.35 14.04
C GLN A 174 -6.57 -12.90 15.47
N ASN A 175 -7.68 -12.71 16.16
CA ASN A 175 -7.92 -13.23 17.50
C ASN A 175 -6.80 -12.88 18.51
N VAL A 176 -6.12 -11.74 18.32
CA VAL A 176 -5.04 -11.27 19.17
C VAL A 176 -5.54 -10.25 20.19
N ILE A 177 -4.85 -10.16 21.32
CA ILE A 177 -5.04 -9.05 22.25
C ILE A 177 -4.45 -7.81 21.57
N THR A 178 -5.30 -6.85 21.23
CA THR A 178 -4.86 -5.57 20.65
C THR A 178 -4.27 -4.66 21.74
N ASP A 179 -3.36 -3.77 21.33
CA ASP A 179 -2.80 -2.74 22.21
C ASP A 179 -3.94 -1.78 22.65
N PRO A 180 -4.28 -1.71 23.94
CA PRO A 180 -5.39 -0.88 24.43
C PRO A 180 -5.13 0.62 24.31
N ALA A 181 -3.88 1.03 24.06
CA ALA A 181 -3.51 2.40 23.83
C ALA A 181 -3.70 2.85 22.37
N ILE A 182 -4.25 2.00 21.50
CA ILE A 182 -4.62 2.36 20.14
C ILE A 182 -6.09 2.73 20.09
N VAL A 183 -6.37 3.96 19.68
CA VAL A 183 -7.73 4.50 19.55
C VAL A 183 -8.05 4.72 18.08
N HIS A 184 -9.19 4.19 17.62
CA HIS A 184 -9.63 4.36 16.25
C HIS A 184 -10.64 5.48 16.10
N PHE A 185 -10.44 6.29 15.04
CA PHE A 185 -11.37 7.33 14.63
C PHE A 185 -11.76 7.16 13.15
N TRP A 186 -12.85 7.80 12.73
CA TRP A 186 -13.25 7.77 11.34
C TRP A 186 -12.51 8.83 10.53
N GLY A 187 -11.77 8.38 9.51
CA GLY A 187 -11.19 9.25 8.49
C GLY A 187 -12.21 9.60 7.40
N PRO A 188 -11.88 10.57 6.52
CA PRO A 188 -12.77 11.01 5.44
C PRO A 188 -12.95 9.92 4.38
N PHE A 189 -14.19 9.81 3.89
CA PHE A 189 -14.54 9.00 2.72
C PHE A 189 -15.81 9.59 2.06
N ALA A 190 -15.66 10.61 1.23
CA ALA A 190 -16.77 11.38 0.67
C ALA A 190 -17.83 10.53 -0.02
N TYR A 191 -17.42 9.49 -0.76
CA TYR A 191 -18.39 8.61 -1.44
C TYR A 191 -19.31 7.84 -0.48
N ARG A 192 -18.84 7.49 0.72
CA ARG A 192 -19.63 6.84 1.79
C ARG A 192 -19.40 7.56 3.10
N SER A 193 -19.64 8.88 3.07
CA SER A 193 -19.43 9.74 4.23
C SER A 193 -20.31 9.32 5.41
N ILE A 194 -19.67 8.99 6.53
CA ILE A 194 -20.37 8.80 7.80
C ILE A 194 -20.73 10.14 8.46
N PHE A 195 -20.13 11.22 7.97
CA PHE A 195 -20.35 12.59 8.43
C PHE A 195 -21.51 13.26 7.71
N HIS A 196 -22.15 12.56 6.75
CA HIS A 196 -23.25 13.12 5.93
C HIS A 196 -22.86 14.41 5.20
N ALA A 197 -21.59 14.53 4.80
CA ALA A 197 -21.08 15.67 4.06
C ALA A 197 -21.59 15.65 2.61
N ALA A 198 -21.93 16.81 2.09
CA ALA A 198 -22.40 16.97 0.72
C ALA A 198 -21.28 17.34 -0.26
N THR A 199 -20.16 17.89 0.24
CA THR A 199 -18.99 18.29 -0.56
C THR A 199 -17.69 17.79 0.05
N PRO A 200 -16.59 17.71 -0.71
CA PRO A 200 -15.28 17.34 -0.18
C PRO A 200 -14.78 18.29 0.92
N GLU A 201 -15.10 19.59 0.82
CA GLU A 201 -14.73 20.59 1.82
C GLU A 201 -15.48 20.37 3.15
N GLU A 202 -16.76 20.04 3.04
CA GLU A 202 -17.59 19.70 4.21
C GLU A 202 -17.11 18.38 4.85
N GLU A 203 -16.74 17.38 4.03
CA GLU A 203 -16.13 16.14 4.51
C GLU A 203 -14.83 16.41 5.28
N THR A 204 -13.97 17.30 4.75
CA THR A 204 -12.76 17.75 5.44
C THR A 204 -13.08 18.41 6.79
N ALA A 205 -13.99 19.37 6.80
CA ALA A 205 -14.31 20.11 8.02
C ALA A 205 -14.85 19.19 9.13
N ARG A 206 -15.84 18.34 8.81
CA ARG A 206 -16.48 17.44 9.78
C ARG A 206 -15.56 16.31 10.24
N SER A 207 -14.72 15.78 9.35
CA SER A 207 -13.74 14.75 9.74
C SER A 207 -12.64 15.31 10.65
N LEU A 208 -12.22 16.58 10.46
CA LEU A 208 -11.27 17.24 11.35
C LEU A 208 -11.90 17.59 12.69
N GLU A 209 -13.16 18.05 12.71
CA GLU A 209 -13.91 18.26 13.95
C GLU A 209 -14.05 16.97 14.76
N HIS A 210 -14.37 15.85 14.08
CA HIS A 210 -14.41 14.54 14.73
C HIS A 210 -13.04 14.11 15.28
N LEU A 211 -11.97 14.32 14.52
CA LEU A 211 -10.61 14.00 14.98
C LEU A 211 -10.23 14.84 16.20
N GLU A 212 -10.50 16.15 16.19
CA GLU A 212 -10.23 17.03 17.33
C GLU A 212 -11.03 16.62 18.56
N ALA A 213 -12.32 16.30 18.39
CA ALA A 213 -13.16 15.79 19.48
C ALA A 213 -12.61 14.47 20.06
N THR A 214 -12.07 13.59 19.21
CA THR A 214 -11.42 12.35 19.65
C THR A 214 -10.14 12.65 20.45
N ILE A 215 -9.29 13.57 19.98
CA ILE A 215 -8.08 14.01 20.72
C ILE A 215 -8.45 14.51 22.11
N LEU A 216 -9.47 15.39 22.20
CA LEU A 216 -9.92 15.97 23.46
C LEU A 216 -10.52 14.94 24.42
N ALA A 217 -11.27 13.95 23.90
CA ALA A 217 -11.84 12.87 24.69
C ALA A 217 -10.79 11.88 25.24
N GLU A 218 -9.69 11.73 24.52
CA GLU A 218 -8.58 10.83 24.88
C GLU A 218 -7.49 11.48 25.75
N ASP A 219 -7.66 12.73 26.13
CA ASP A 219 -6.68 13.60 26.78
C ASP A 219 -5.47 13.88 25.88
N PRO A 220 -5.34 15.10 25.33
CA PRO A 220 -4.22 15.47 24.44
C PRO A 220 -2.83 15.18 25.02
N ASP A 221 -2.66 15.25 26.36
CA ASP A 221 -1.40 14.99 27.03
C ASP A 221 -1.05 13.50 27.12
N GLU A 222 -1.98 12.60 26.80
CA GLU A 222 -1.78 11.16 26.69
C GLU A 222 -1.55 10.69 25.24
N VAL A 223 -1.87 11.52 24.23
CA VAL A 223 -1.75 11.15 22.81
C VAL A 223 -0.35 11.41 22.29
N ALA A 224 0.39 10.33 22.01
CA ALA A 224 1.75 10.39 21.46
C ALA A 224 1.77 10.71 19.96
N ALA A 225 0.87 10.08 19.19
CA ALA A 225 0.89 10.22 17.73
C ALA A 225 -0.48 10.00 17.09
N ILE A 226 -0.62 10.52 15.86
CA ILE A 226 -1.64 10.13 14.89
C ILE A 226 -0.92 9.47 13.72
N ILE A 227 -1.36 8.26 13.32
CA ILE A 227 -0.84 7.56 12.14
C ILE A 227 -1.91 7.50 11.05
N LEU A 228 -1.52 7.88 9.82
CA LEU A 228 -2.38 7.85 8.63
C LEU A 228 -1.60 7.34 7.42
N GLU A 229 -2.23 6.49 6.60
CA GLU A 229 -1.81 6.33 5.21
C GLU A 229 -2.06 7.67 4.48
N THR A 230 -1.07 8.21 3.79
CA THR A 230 -1.22 9.49 3.05
C THR A 230 -2.32 9.40 1.99
N VAL A 231 -2.39 8.29 1.28
CA VAL A 231 -3.52 7.84 0.49
C VAL A 231 -3.87 6.45 0.99
N VAL A 232 -5.07 6.27 1.48
CA VAL A 232 -5.50 4.94 1.95
C VAL A 232 -5.47 3.96 0.79
N GLY A 233 -4.66 2.91 0.90
CA GLY A 233 -4.39 2.00 -0.21
C GLY A 233 -5.43 0.89 -0.34
N THR A 234 -5.22 -0.23 0.35
CA THR A 234 -6.02 -1.46 0.22
C THR A 234 -7.52 -1.23 0.42
N ASN A 235 -7.88 -0.31 1.31
CA ASN A 235 -9.28 -0.01 1.64
C ASN A 235 -9.99 0.90 0.62
N GLY A 236 -9.45 1.06 -0.58
CA GLY A 236 -10.20 1.61 -1.70
C GLY A 236 -9.55 2.74 -2.47
N VAL A 237 -8.26 2.96 -2.31
CA VAL A 237 -7.54 4.09 -2.91
C VAL A 237 -8.27 5.39 -2.58
N LEU A 238 -8.16 5.83 -1.31
CA LEU A 238 -8.85 7.03 -0.83
C LEU A 238 -7.84 8.18 -0.74
N PRO A 239 -7.70 9.02 -1.78
CA PRO A 239 -6.96 10.27 -1.66
C PRO A 239 -7.63 11.16 -0.60
N PRO A 240 -6.85 11.83 0.25
CA PRO A 240 -7.42 12.75 1.23
C PRO A 240 -8.13 13.92 0.52
N PRO A 241 -9.31 14.35 0.99
CA PRO A 241 -9.97 15.50 0.42
C PRO A 241 -9.15 16.78 0.66
N PRO A 242 -9.41 17.86 -0.13
CA PRO A 242 -8.64 19.10 -0.05
C PRO A 242 -8.54 19.64 1.37
N GLY A 243 -7.33 19.94 1.83
CA GLY A 243 -7.07 20.54 3.15
C GLY A 243 -7.05 19.58 4.33
N TYR A 244 -7.44 18.31 4.18
CA TYR A 244 -7.51 17.36 5.30
C TYR A 244 -6.16 17.13 5.97
N LEU A 245 -5.11 16.73 5.23
CA LEU A 245 -3.79 16.48 5.83
C LEU A 245 -3.16 17.74 6.44
N ALA A 246 -3.37 18.90 5.83
CA ALA A 246 -2.96 20.17 6.42
C ALA A 246 -3.73 20.46 7.74
N GLY A 247 -5.00 20.07 7.81
CA GLY A 247 -5.80 20.13 9.04
C GLY A 247 -5.25 19.20 10.12
N VAL A 248 -4.95 17.96 9.78
CA VAL A 248 -4.30 16.99 10.69
C VAL A 248 -2.99 17.56 11.22
N ARG A 249 -2.13 18.11 10.34
CA ARG A 249 -0.85 18.72 10.77
C ARG A 249 -1.08 19.84 11.78
N ARG A 250 -2.04 20.74 11.53
CA ARG A 250 -2.39 21.82 12.50
C ARG A 250 -2.88 21.29 13.85
N LEU A 251 -3.66 20.22 13.87
CA LEU A 251 -4.10 19.59 15.12
C LEU A 251 -2.90 18.99 15.87
N CYS A 252 -2.02 18.28 15.16
CA CYS A 252 -0.79 17.74 15.74
C CYS A 252 0.08 18.84 16.35
N ASP A 253 0.28 19.95 15.63
CA ASP A 253 1.07 21.11 16.12
C ASP A 253 0.43 21.74 17.37
N ARG A 254 -0.90 21.90 17.36
CA ARG A 254 -1.66 22.51 18.48
C ARG A 254 -1.51 21.72 19.77
N TYR A 255 -1.54 20.39 19.69
CA TYR A 255 -1.56 19.51 20.86
C TYR A 255 -0.22 18.83 21.15
N GLY A 256 0.83 19.12 20.38
CA GLY A 256 2.16 18.51 20.54
C GLY A 256 2.16 17.00 20.23
N ILE A 257 1.30 16.57 19.32
CA ILE A 257 1.12 15.18 18.87
C ILE A 257 2.00 14.93 17.66
N GLN A 258 2.67 13.77 17.57
CA GLN A 258 3.49 13.43 16.42
C GLN A 258 2.62 12.95 15.25
N TYR A 259 2.82 13.51 14.05
CA TYR A 259 2.19 13.01 12.84
C TYR A 259 3.08 11.94 12.17
N ILE A 260 2.57 10.71 12.08
CA ILE A 260 3.20 9.59 11.38
C ILE A 260 2.49 9.41 10.03
N ALA A 261 3.21 9.65 8.93
CA ALA A 261 2.73 9.33 7.59
C ALA A 261 3.13 7.92 7.19
N ASP A 262 2.16 7.03 7.00
CA ASP A 262 2.41 5.70 6.44
C ASP A 262 2.47 5.80 4.91
N GLU A 263 3.69 5.78 4.39
CA GLU A 263 4.01 5.81 2.94
C GLU A 263 4.45 4.44 2.41
N VAL A 264 4.18 3.38 3.16
CA VAL A 264 4.58 2.01 2.81
C VAL A 264 4.05 1.60 1.44
N MET A 265 2.81 1.99 1.08
CA MET A 265 2.23 1.64 -0.21
C MET A 265 2.47 2.71 -1.28
N VAL A 266 2.43 3.99 -0.92
CA VAL A 266 2.36 5.10 -1.86
C VAL A 266 3.68 5.83 -2.08
N GLY A 267 4.69 5.54 -1.28
CA GLY A 267 6.04 6.08 -1.45
C GLY A 267 6.75 5.58 -2.71
N PHE A 268 7.85 6.23 -3.02
CA PHE A 268 8.78 5.91 -4.12
C PHE A 268 8.10 5.92 -5.50
N GLY A 269 7.31 6.97 -5.74
CA GLY A 269 6.82 7.28 -7.08
C GLY A 269 5.41 6.84 -7.40
N ARG A 270 4.74 6.04 -6.57
CA ARG A 270 3.41 5.47 -6.87
C ARG A 270 2.36 6.54 -7.22
N THR A 271 2.42 7.71 -6.58
CA THR A 271 1.52 8.83 -6.80
C THR A 271 2.07 9.91 -7.74
N GLY A 272 3.20 9.65 -8.41
CA GLY A 272 3.91 10.64 -9.24
C GLY A 272 4.78 11.62 -8.44
N TYR A 273 4.96 11.36 -7.15
CA TYR A 273 5.86 12.07 -6.22
C TYR A 273 6.73 11.04 -5.50
N LEU A 274 7.92 11.44 -5.03
CA LEU A 274 8.78 10.50 -4.29
C LEU A 274 8.05 9.96 -3.06
N PHE A 275 7.43 10.84 -2.28
CA PHE A 275 6.48 10.52 -1.23
C PHE A 275 5.16 11.25 -1.45
N ALA A 276 4.04 10.58 -1.21
CA ALA A 276 2.72 11.14 -1.49
C ALA A 276 2.41 12.42 -0.68
N VAL A 277 2.92 12.55 0.55
CA VAL A 277 2.76 13.77 1.35
C VAL A 277 3.29 15.02 0.66
N GLN A 278 4.29 14.90 -0.24
CA GLN A 278 4.83 16.01 -1.02
C GLN A 278 3.78 16.58 -1.99
N ARG A 279 2.88 15.73 -2.51
CA ARG A 279 1.74 16.17 -3.34
C ARG A 279 0.81 17.13 -2.58
N TYR A 280 0.71 16.94 -1.27
CA TYR A 280 -0.21 17.70 -0.39
C TYR A 280 0.49 18.83 0.38
N GLY A 281 1.81 19.01 0.18
CA GLY A 281 2.59 20.06 0.84
C GLY A 281 2.63 19.93 2.37
N VAL A 282 2.60 18.72 2.89
CA VAL A 282 2.59 18.46 4.34
C VAL A 282 3.88 17.75 4.75
N THR A 283 4.48 18.17 5.87
CA THR A 283 5.65 17.54 6.47
C THR A 283 5.24 16.79 7.75
N PRO A 284 5.34 15.46 7.78
CA PRO A 284 5.11 14.68 9.01
C PRO A 284 6.34 14.74 9.93
N ASP A 285 6.17 14.33 11.19
CA ASP A 285 7.29 14.17 12.15
C ASP A 285 8.03 12.84 11.94
N LEU A 286 7.27 11.81 11.53
CA LEU A 286 7.78 10.50 11.14
C LEU A 286 7.12 10.05 9.83
N LEU A 287 7.88 9.34 9.00
CA LEU A 287 7.39 8.77 7.76
C LEU A 287 7.87 7.33 7.66
N THR A 288 6.94 6.39 7.50
CA THR A 288 7.27 4.98 7.34
C THR A 288 7.26 4.58 5.87
N PHE A 289 8.19 3.71 5.49
CA PHE A 289 8.32 3.25 4.12
C PHE A 289 8.74 1.78 4.03
N ALA A 290 8.43 1.14 2.90
CA ALA A 290 8.90 -0.18 2.49
C ALA A 290 8.70 -0.34 0.97
N LYS A 291 8.33 -1.53 0.50
CA LYS A 291 7.87 -1.85 -0.86
C LYS A 291 8.69 -1.19 -1.97
N GLY A 292 8.26 -0.01 -2.43
CA GLY A 292 8.85 0.72 -3.54
C GLY A 292 10.29 1.18 -3.33
N VAL A 293 10.80 1.22 -2.08
CA VAL A 293 12.16 1.70 -1.77
C VAL A 293 13.25 1.01 -2.58
N ASN A 294 13.06 -0.27 -2.85
CA ASN A 294 13.95 -1.08 -3.70
C ASN A 294 13.16 -1.94 -4.70
N SER A 295 11.96 -1.47 -5.06
CA SER A 295 11.07 -2.15 -6.00
C SER A 295 10.72 -3.60 -5.62
N GLY A 296 10.76 -3.93 -4.34
CA GLY A 296 10.44 -5.28 -3.84
C GLY A 296 11.47 -6.36 -4.12
N TYR A 297 12.67 -6.00 -4.60
CA TYR A 297 13.73 -6.96 -4.94
C TYR A 297 14.40 -7.58 -3.70
N SER A 298 14.28 -6.92 -2.55
CA SER A 298 14.76 -7.42 -1.27
C SER A 298 13.88 -6.86 -0.15
N PRO A 299 13.63 -7.62 0.93
CA PRO A 299 12.99 -7.07 2.12
C PRO A 299 13.74 -5.83 2.64
N LEU A 300 13.07 -4.69 2.70
CA LEU A 300 13.59 -3.44 3.22
C LEU A 300 12.44 -2.50 3.55
N GLY A 301 12.56 -1.83 4.67
CA GLY A 301 11.68 -0.75 5.08
C GLY A 301 12.42 0.23 5.98
N GLY A 302 11.72 1.19 6.55
CA GLY A 302 12.32 2.12 7.49
C GLY A 302 11.37 3.21 7.96
N VAL A 303 11.89 3.98 8.90
CA VAL A 303 11.26 5.18 9.44
C VAL A 303 12.21 6.35 9.20
N VAL A 304 11.73 7.38 8.52
CA VAL A 304 12.38 8.69 8.53
C VAL A 304 11.82 9.45 9.72
N MET A 305 12.70 10.03 10.54
CA MET A 305 12.33 10.84 11.69
C MET A 305 12.90 12.25 11.58
N SER A 306 12.18 13.22 12.12
CA SER A 306 12.66 14.61 12.20
C SER A 306 13.92 14.73 13.05
N GLY A 307 14.71 15.79 12.80
CA GLY A 307 15.94 16.06 13.57
C GLY A 307 15.70 16.19 15.08
N GLY A 308 14.54 16.72 15.47
CA GLY A 308 14.14 16.82 16.88
C GLY A 308 13.96 15.45 17.55
N ILE A 309 13.26 14.54 16.87
CA ILE A 309 13.09 13.14 17.37
C ILE A 309 14.45 12.43 17.38
N ALA A 310 15.27 12.59 16.34
CA ALA A 310 16.57 11.96 16.25
C ALA A 310 17.50 12.40 17.39
N ALA A 311 17.55 13.70 17.68
CA ALA A 311 18.37 14.28 18.75
C ALA A 311 18.02 13.78 20.16
N ALA A 312 16.76 13.36 20.38
CA ALA A 312 16.34 12.78 21.66
C ALA A 312 17.07 11.46 22.00
N PHE A 313 17.74 10.85 21.02
CA PHE A 313 18.50 9.62 21.17
C PHE A 313 20.03 9.81 21.05
N ASP A 314 20.54 11.05 21.06
CA ASP A 314 21.99 11.30 21.01
C ASP A 314 22.67 10.84 22.31
N ASP A 315 22.04 11.06 23.47
CA ASP A 315 22.60 10.72 24.79
C ASP A 315 21.90 9.51 25.46
N ARG A 316 20.89 8.92 24.81
CA ARG A 316 20.22 7.72 25.31
C ARG A 316 20.05 6.69 24.20
N PRO A 317 20.22 5.40 24.49
CA PRO A 317 20.04 4.37 23.47
C PRO A 317 18.56 4.29 23.05
N TYR A 318 18.34 4.13 21.73
CA TYR A 318 17.03 3.68 21.23
C TYR A 318 16.87 2.18 21.52
N PRO A 319 15.82 1.74 22.27
CA PRO A 319 15.69 0.35 22.71
C PRO A 319 15.12 -0.58 21.62
N GLY A 320 14.98 -0.11 20.38
CA GLY A 320 14.61 -0.91 19.22
C GLY A 320 15.84 -1.45 18.50
N GLY A 321 15.67 -2.57 17.79
CA GLY A 321 16.74 -3.14 16.99
C GLY A 321 16.27 -4.28 16.14
N LEU A 322 16.86 -4.44 14.97
CA LEU A 322 16.58 -5.50 14.00
C LEU A 322 17.90 -6.01 13.44
N THR A 323 18.10 -7.33 13.45
CA THR A 323 19.32 -7.97 12.97
C THR A 323 19.73 -7.53 11.56
N TYR A 324 18.75 -7.32 10.68
CA TYR A 324 18.98 -6.97 9.28
C TYR A 324 18.75 -5.48 8.98
N SER A 325 18.75 -4.60 10.00
CA SER A 325 18.55 -3.17 9.83
C SER A 325 19.59 -2.56 8.87
N GLY A 326 19.10 -2.00 7.76
CA GLY A 326 19.96 -1.39 6.75
C GLY A 326 20.89 -2.38 6.05
N HIS A 327 20.37 -3.56 5.72
CA HIS A 327 21.10 -4.63 5.04
C HIS A 327 21.76 -4.11 3.74
N PRO A 328 23.09 -4.31 3.56
CA PRO A 328 23.81 -3.72 2.43
C PRO A 328 23.24 -4.05 1.06
N LEU A 329 22.78 -5.30 0.86
CA LEU A 329 22.18 -5.73 -0.40
C LEU A 329 20.89 -4.95 -0.71
N GLY A 330 19.97 -4.87 0.26
CA GLY A 330 18.72 -4.13 0.09
C GLY A 330 18.95 -2.63 -0.10
N ALA A 331 19.94 -2.07 0.60
CA ALA A 331 20.32 -0.66 0.49
C ALA A 331 20.93 -0.32 -0.88
N ALA A 332 21.79 -1.19 -1.42
CA ALA A 332 22.38 -0.99 -2.75
C ALA A 332 21.32 -0.97 -3.86
N ILE A 333 20.33 -1.87 -3.78
CA ILE A 333 19.19 -1.87 -4.71
C ILE A 333 18.36 -0.59 -4.53
N GLY A 334 18.16 -0.13 -3.28
CA GLY A 334 17.46 1.12 -2.99
C GLY A 334 18.16 2.35 -3.61
N VAL A 335 19.48 2.46 -3.47
CA VAL A 335 20.28 3.52 -4.14
C VAL A 335 20.04 3.48 -5.63
N ARG A 336 20.15 2.30 -6.25
CA ARG A 336 19.92 2.16 -7.69
C ARG A 336 18.47 2.50 -8.09
N THR A 337 17.50 2.23 -7.23
CA THR A 337 16.11 2.63 -7.44
C THR A 337 15.99 4.16 -7.58
N PHE A 338 16.64 4.94 -6.71
CA PHE A 338 16.67 6.40 -6.82
C PHE A 338 17.30 6.88 -8.14
N GLU A 339 18.41 6.27 -8.55
CA GLU A 339 19.08 6.60 -9.83
C GLU A 339 18.16 6.35 -11.02
N VAL A 340 17.45 5.21 -11.06
CA VAL A 340 16.52 4.87 -12.13
C VAL A 340 15.31 5.80 -12.12
N LEU A 341 14.71 6.09 -10.96
CA LEU A 341 13.59 7.02 -10.83
C LEU A 341 13.93 8.40 -11.43
N ALA A 342 15.15 8.90 -11.18
CA ALA A 342 15.61 10.18 -11.66
C ALA A 342 15.99 10.14 -13.15
N ARG A 343 16.82 9.17 -13.56
CA ARG A 343 17.33 9.04 -14.94
C ARG A 343 16.19 8.87 -15.95
N ASP A 344 15.24 7.99 -15.64
CA ASP A 344 14.15 7.63 -16.54
C ASP A 344 12.89 8.49 -16.32
N ARG A 345 12.98 9.52 -15.47
CA ARG A 345 11.91 10.48 -15.17
C ARG A 345 10.59 9.80 -14.81
N ILE A 346 10.66 8.76 -13.99
CA ILE A 346 9.50 7.91 -13.66
C ILE A 346 8.38 8.69 -12.98
N LEU A 347 8.71 9.67 -12.13
CA LEU A 347 7.68 10.47 -11.43
C LEU A 347 6.86 11.31 -12.42
N GLU A 348 7.51 11.89 -13.43
CA GLU A 348 6.85 12.63 -14.51
C GLU A 348 6.02 11.70 -15.39
N HIS A 349 6.57 10.53 -15.74
CA HIS A 349 5.87 9.51 -16.51
C HIS A 349 4.57 9.08 -15.84
N VAL A 350 4.60 8.85 -14.52
CA VAL A 350 3.41 8.49 -13.72
C VAL A 350 2.34 9.59 -13.79
N ARG A 351 2.73 10.87 -13.61
CA ARG A 351 1.79 12.00 -13.69
C ARG A 351 1.19 12.15 -15.08
N ASP A 352 2.03 12.01 -16.10
CA ASP A 352 1.61 12.11 -17.50
C ASP A 352 0.60 11.00 -17.86
N LEU A 353 0.87 9.73 -17.48
CA LEU A 353 -0.06 8.63 -17.72
C LEU A 353 -1.34 8.76 -16.88
N GLU A 354 -1.27 9.26 -15.64
CA GLU A 354 -2.48 9.55 -14.84
C GLU A 354 -3.41 10.48 -15.60
N GLU A 355 -2.90 11.63 -16.07
CA GLU A 355 -3.70 12.71 -16.67
C GLU A 355 -4.17 12.37 -18.09
N ARG A 356 -3.28 11.82 -18.94
CA ARG A 356 -3.59 11.60 -20.37
C ARG A 356 -4.30 10.29 -20.67
N VAL A 357 -4.12 9.29 -19.82
CA VAL A 357 -4.60 7.94 -20.13
C VAL A 357 -5.53 7.40 -19.04
N LEU A 358 -5.04 7.31 -17.81
CA LEU A 358 -5.76 6.56 -16.76
C LEU A 358 -7.06 7.28 -16.38
N ARG A 359 -6.99 8.56 -16.05
CA ARG A 359 -8.17 9.33 -15.62
C ARG A 359 -9.25 9.39 -16.70
N PRO A 360 -8.97 9.80 -17.98
CA PRO A 360 -9.98 9.82 -19.02
C PRO A 360 -10.63 8.46 -19.26
N ARG A 361 -9.82 7.37 -19.24
CA ARG A 361 -10.35 6.04 -19.47
C ARG A 361 -11.26 5.55 -18.33
N LEU A 362 -10.92 5.89 -17.07
CA LEU A 362 -11.78 5.58 -15.92
C LEU A 362 -13.10 6.36 -15.99
N GLU A 363 -13.09 7.61 -16.44
CA GLU A 363 -14.28 8.43 -16.65
C GLU A 363 -15.22 7.78 -17.71
N GLU A 364 -14.67 7.35 -18.84
CA GLU A 364 -15.41 6.61 -19.87
C GLU A 364 -16.03 5.33 -19.32
N MET A 365 -15.25 4.54 -18.55
CA MET A 365 -15.74 3.29 -17.94
C MET A 365 -16.89 3.55 -16.96
N VAL A 366 -16.83 4.61 -16.14
CA VAL A 366 -17.94 4.99 -15.23
C VAL A 366 -19.20 5.34 -16.01
N GLN A 367 -19.09 6.00 -17.16
CA GLN A 367 -20.24 6.32 -18.00
C GLN A 367 -20.84 5.08 -18.65
N ARG A 368 -20.01 4.13 -19.05
CA ARG A 368 -20.41 2.90 -19.75
C ARG A 368 -21.00 1.83 -18.83
N HIS A 369 -20.40 1.61 -17.65
CA HIS A 369 -20.71 0.49 -16.78
C HIS A 369 -21.58 0.89 -15.59
N PRO A 370 -22.87 0.50 -15.53
CA PRO A 370 -23.75 0.79 -14.39
C PRO A 370 -23.25 0.18 -13.07
N ALA A 371 -22.45 -0.88 -13.11
CA ALA A 371 -21.84 -1.48 -11.93
C ALA A 371 -20.79 -0.59 -11.25
N ILE A 372 -20.22 0.41 -11.95
CA ILE A 372 -19.22 1.30 -11.33
C ILE A 372 -19.94 2.45 -10.61
N GLY A 373 -19.85 2.52 -9.29
CA GLY A 373 -20.39 3.62 -8.48
C GLY A 373 -19.49 4.83 -8.44
N GLU A 374 -18.19 4.62 -8.33
CA GLU A 374 -17.16 5.66 -8.28
C GLU A 374 -15.81 5.12 -8.75
N TYR A 375 -14.95 6.00 -9.29
CA TYR A 375 -13.52 5.71 -9.44
C TYR A 375 -12.69 6.69 -8.59
N ARG A 376 -11.51 6.25 -8.18
CA ARG A 376 -10.53 7.06 -7.47
C ARG A 376 -9.16 6.80 -8.04
N VAL A 377 -8.31 7.83 -8.10
CA VAL A 377 -6.97 7.73 -8.68
C VAL A 377 -5.98 8.68 -8.01
N SER A 378 -4.76 8.22 -7.86
CA SER A 378 -3.61 9.00 -7.40
C SER A 378 -2.33 8.42 -8.00
N GLY A 379 -1.83 8.99 -9.08
CA GLY A 379 -0.73 8.41 -9.86
C GLY A 379 -1.11 7.08 -10.52
N MET A 380 -0.21 6.09 -10.47
CA MET A 380 -0.48 4.72 -10.94
C MET A 380 -1.08 3.86 -9.81
N LEU A 381 -2.05 4.41 -9.10
CA LEU A 381 -2.85 3.72 -8.10
C LEU A 381 -4.31 4.18 -8.25
N ALA A 382 -5.18 3.29 -8.70
CA ALA A 382 -6.60 3.59 -8.88
C ALA A 382 -7.49 2.46 -8.35
N ALA A 383 -8.76 2.78 -8.11
CA ALA A 383 -9.79 1.81 -7.77
C ALA A 383 -11.12 2.15 -8.42
N LEU A 384 -11.82 1.11 -8.90
CA LEU A 384 -13.23 1.14 -9.29
C LEU A 384 -14.04 0.55 -8.14
N GLU A 385 -14.98 1.30 -7.60
CA GLU A 385 -15.92 0.85 -6.57
C GLU A 385 -17.14 0.25 -7.27
N LEU A 386 -17.40 -1.05 -7.09
CA LEU A 386 -18.50 -1.74 -7.76
C LEU A 386 -19.76 -1.78 -6.88
N VAL A 387 -20.90 -1.45 -7.49
CA VAL A 387 -22.19 -1.33 -6.81
C VAL A 387 -23.29 -2.05 -7.58
N SER A 388 -24.29 -2.57 -6.85
CA SER A 388 -25.52 -3.09 -7.42
C SER A 388 -26.59 -2.01 -7.60
N ASP A 389 -26.47 -0.89 -6.89
CA ASP A 389 -27.35 0.28 -6.97
C ASP A 389 -26.50 1.56 -6.77
N ARG A 390 -26.38 2.36 -7.83
CA ARG A 390 -25.62 3.62 -7.77
C ARG A 390 -26.23 4.66 -6.86
N ALA A 391 -27.55 4.78 -6.85
CA ALA A 391 -28.24 5.82 -6.06
C ALA A 391 -28.11 5.55 -4.57
N ARG A 392 -28.23 4.27 -4.17
CA ARG A 392 -28.06 3.83 -2.79
C ARG A 392 -26.61 3.52 -2.45
N ARG A 393 -25.73 3.49 -3.43
CA ARG A 393 -24.32 3.11 -3.28
C ARG A 393 -24.14 1.71 -2.65
N THR A 394 -25.08 0.79 -2.94
CA THR A 394 -25.06 -0.56 -2.38
C THR A 394 -23.90 -1.34 -3.01
N PRO A 395 -22.96 -1.93 -2.21
CA PRO A 395 -21.88 -2.74 -2.78
C PRO A 395 -22.44 -3.89 -3.62
N LEU A 396 -21.76 -4.18 -4.75
CA LEU A 396 -22.17 -5.27 -5.66
C LEU A 396 -22.04 -6.64 -4.96
N ALA A 397 -20.85 -6.93 -4.47
CA ALA A 397 -20.48 -8.13 -3.75
C ALA A 397 -19.12 -7.89 -3.11
N ARG A 398 -18.64 -8.84 -2.28
CA ARG A 398 -17.26 -8.85 -1.80
C ARG A 398 -16.55 -10.04 -2.44
N ILE A 399 -15.33 -9.81 -2.95
CA ILE A 399 -14.53 -10.89 -3.55
C ILE A 399 -14.24 -11.99 -2.54
N GLU A 400 -14.07 -11.62 -1.25
CA GLU A 400 -13.78 -12.50 -0.15
C GLU A 400 -14.93 -13.46 0.19
N ASP A 401 -16.16 -13.12 -0.18
CA ASP A 401 -17.32 -13.99 0.05
C ASP A 401 -17.24 -15.25 -0.82
N GLY A 402 -16.46 -15.21 -1.93
CA GLY A 402 -16.22 -16.35 -2.80
C GLY A 402 -17.51 -16.88 -3.44
N GLY A 403 -17.47 -18.13 -3.88
CA GLY A 403 -18.64 -18.88 -4.34
C GLY A 403 -18.98 -18.73 -5.82
N ASP A 404 -19.64 -19.76 -6.34
CA ASP A 404 -20.17 -19.76 -7.71
C ASP A 404 -21.30 -18.73 -7.81
N GLY A 405 -21.22 -17.86 -8.82
CA GLY A 405 -22.19 -16.79 -9.02
C GLY A 405 -21.77 -15.43 -8.43
N ASN A 406 -20.64 -15.34 -7.70
CA ASN A 406 -20.10 -14.04 -7.29
C ASN A 406 -19.53 -13.29 -8.51
N PRO A 407 -20.10 -12.13 -8.89
CA PRO A 407 -19.69 -11.42 -10.12
C PRO A 407 -18.23 -10.94 -10.07
N LEU A 408 -17.66 -10.71 -8.89
CA LEU A 408 -16.26 -10.31 -8.73
C LEU A 408 -15.30 -11.49 -8.94
N VAL A 409 -15.69 -12.69 -8.55
CA VAL A 409 -14.94 -13.91 -8.85
C VAL A 409 -14.94 -14.15 -10.36
N ALA A 410 -16.08 -14.01 -11.01
CA ALA A 410 -16.22 -14.14 -12.47
C ALA A 410 -15.40 -13.08 -13.22
N LEU A 411 -15.48 -11.81 -12.80
CA LEU A 411 -14.71 -10.70 -13.37
C LEU A 411 -13.20 -10.97 -13.25
N ARG A 412 -12.72 -11.39 -12.08
CA ARG A 412 -11.30 -11.73 -11.87
C ARG A 412 -10.87 -12.86 -12.79
N ALA A 413 -11.68 -13.93 -12.87
CA ALA A 413 -11.39 -15.09 -13.73
C ALA A 413 -11.29 -14.67 -15.20
N GLU A 414 -12.15 -13.79 -15.67
CA GLU A 414 -12.12 -13.26 -17.03
C GLU A 414 -10.87 -12.42 -17.31
N CYS A 415 -10.48 -11.54 -16.39
CA CYS A 415 -9.21 -10.81 -16.49
C CYS A 415 -8.03 -11.78 -16.62
N VAL A 416 -7.94 -12.77 -15.72
CA VAL A 416 -6.89 -13.79 -15.73
C VAL A 416 -6.92 -14.60 -17.04
N ARG A 417 -8.11 -14.98 -17.53
CA ARG A 417 -8.26 -15.70 -18.80
C ARG A 417 -7.69 -14.89 -19.98
N ARG A 418 -7.90 -13.56 -19.98
CA ARG A 418 -7.38 -12.64 -21.01
C ARG A 418 -5.92 -12.26 -20.82
N GLY A 419 -5.22 -12.79 -19.81
CA GLY A 419 -3.80 -12.51 -19.56
C GLY A 419 -3.57 -11.20 -18.79
N LEU A 420 -4.48 -10.79 -17.94
CA LEU A 420 -4.28 -9.71 -16.98
C LEU A 420 -4.31 -10.25 -15.56
N TRP A 421 -3.34 -9.85 -14.74
CA TRP A 421 -3.33 -10.12 -13.30
C TRP A 421 -3.85 -8.90 -12.52
N PRO A 422 -5.13 -8.92 -12.10
CA PRO A 422 -5.75 -7.80 -11.39
C PRO A 422 -5.61 -7.92 -9.87
N VAL A 423 -5.81 -6.81 -9.15
CA VAL A 423 -6.07 -6.80 -7.70
C VAL A 423 -7.54 -6.52 -7.46
N LEU A 424 -8.20 -7.41 -6.70
CA LEU A 424 -9.55 -7.18 -6.19
C LEU A 424 -9.53 -7.26 -4.66
N HIS A 425 -10.24 -6.36 -4.01
CA HIS A 425 -10.42 -6.36 -2.57
C HIS A 425 -11.78 -5.75 -2.20
N GLY A 426 -12.55 -6.46 -1.37
CA GLY A 426 -13.93 -6.09 -1.11
C GLY A 426 -14.74 -6.07 -2.41
N ASN A 427 -15.44 -4.98 -2.67
CA ASN A 427 -16.19 -4.74 -3.90
C ASN A 427 -15.42 -3.87 -4.91
N ARG A 428 -14.09 -3.91 -4.91
CA ARG A 428 -13.26 -2.99 -5.69
C ARG A 428 -12.29 -3.72 -6.60
N VAL A 429 -12.12 -3.16 -7.79
CA VAL A 429 -11.02 -3.50 -8.70
C VAL A 429 -9.94 -2.44 -8.54
N HIS A 430 -8.75 -2.82 -8.09
CA HIS A 430 -7.60 -1.94 -8.02
C HIS A 430 -6.76 -2.01 -9.29
N ILE A 431 -6.19 -0.89 -9.68
CA ILE A 431 -5.30 -0.74 -10.83
C ILE A 431 -3.98 -0.17 -10.28
N ALA A 432 -2.95 -1.00 -10.24
CA ALA A 432 -1.65 -0.65 -9.66
C ALA A 432 -0.49 -1.29 -10.45
N PRO A 433 -0.34 -1.02 -11.76
CA PRO A 433 0.74 -1.59 -12.54
C PRO A 433 2.10 -1.06 -12.08
N PRO A 434 3.24 -1.71 -12.47
CA PRO A 434 4.56 -1.12 -12.32
C PRO A 434 4.63 0.26 -12.98
N LEU A 435 5.40 1.18 -12.38
CA LEU A 435 5.46 2.59 -12.81
C LEU A 435 6.10 2.78 -14.17
N ILE A 436 6.84 1.79 -14.65
CA ILE A 436 7.48 1.74 -15.98
C ILE A 436 6.53 1.29 -17.10
N ILE A 437 5.24 1.09 -16.79
CA ILE A 437 4.27 0.63 -17.78
C ILE A 437 4.19 1.60 -18.95
N SER A 438 4.16 1.07 -20.19
CA SER A 438 3.94 1.88 -21.37
C SER A 438 2.47 2.32 -21.48
N GLU A 439 2.22 3.36 -22.25
CA GLU A 439 0.86 3.80 -22.56
C GLU A 439 0.04 2.67 -23.21
N ASP A 440 0.63 1.95 -24.17
CA ASP A 440 -0.04 0.86 -24.88
C ASP A 440 -0.42 -0.29 -23.93
N ASP A 441 0.48 -0.67 -23.02
CA ASP A 441 0.19 -1.72 -22.05
C ASP A 441 -0.84 -1.27 -21.01
N LEU A 442 -0.80 0.00 -20.60
CA LEU A 442 -1.81 0.55 -19.71
C LEU A 442 -3.19 0.51 -20.36
N ARG A 443 -3.31 0.97 -21.62
CA ARG A 443 -4.57 0.90 -22.39
C ARG A 443 -5.04 -0.52 -22.56
N ARG A 444 -4.17 -1.44 -22.98
CA ARG A 444 -4.48 -2.87 -23.12
C ARG A 444 -5.05 -3.47 -21.82
N GLY A 445 -4.44 -3.18 -20.69
CA GLY A 445 -4.92 -3.70 -19.40
C GLY A 445 -6.26 -3.10 -18.99
N LEU A 446 -6.48 -1.81 -19.25
CA LEU A 446 -7.76 -1.13 -19.02
C LEU A 446 -8.86 -1.70 -19.92
N ASP A 447 -8.58 -2.01 -21.20
CA ASP A 447 -9.54 -2.63 -22.14
C ASP A 447 -9.94 -4.04 -21.66
N ILE A 448 -9.01 -4.80 -21.06
CA ILE A 448 -9.34 -6.11 -20.48
C ILE A 448 -10.28 -5.97 -19.29
N ILE A 449 -10.03 -4.99 -18.40
CA ILE A 449 -10.90 -4.72 -17.24
C ILE A 449 -12.28 -4.25 -17.73
N ASP A 450 -12.32 -3.32 -18.69
CA ASP A 450 -13.53 -2.78 -19.29
C ASP A 450 -14.43 -3.91 -19.85
N ALA A 451 -13.85 -4.82 -20.64
CA ALA A 451 -14.57 -5.96 -21.15
C ALA A 451 -15.00 -6.99 -20.08
N ALA A 452 -14.27 -7.10 -18.98
CA ALA A 452 -14.64 -7.98 -17.87
C ALA A 452 -15.76 -7.40 -16.99
N LEU A 453 -15.92 -6.08 -16.97
CA LEU A 453 -16.98 -5.38 -16.22
C LEU A 453 -18.40 -5.69 -16.75
N ASP A 454 -18.55 -6.14 -17.99
CA ASP A 454 -19.85 -6.62 -18.50
C ASP A 454 -20.45 -7.74 -17.61
N LEU A 455 -19.59 -8.54 -16.95
CA LEU A 455 -20.01 -9.55 -15.97
C LEU A 455 -20.52 -8.94 -14.65
N ALA A 456 -19.99 -7.80 -14.25
CA ALA A 456 -20.46 -7.06 -13.10
C ALA A 456 -21.78 -6.34 -13.41
N ASP A 457 -21.93 -5.77 -14.63
CA ASP A 457 -23.14 -5.10 -15.09
C ASP A 457 -24.34 -6.03 -15.13
N ALA A 458 -24.13 -7.28 -15.51
CA ALA A 458 -25.18 -8.30 -15.51
C ALA A 458 -25.79 -8.59 -14.12
N ALA A 459 -25.10 -8.19 -13.05
CA ALA A 459 -25.54 -8.34 -11.67
C ALA A 459 -26.12 -7.03 -11.05
N VAL A 460 -26.22 -5.97 -11.84
CA VAL A 460 -26.86 -4.70 -11.43
C VAL A 460 -28.37 -4.82 -11.63
N SER A 461 -29.17 -4.47 -10.63
CA SER A 461 -30.63 -4.53 -10.65
C SER A 461 -31.26 -3.24 -11.15
#